data_fa1a2f5a36d5a25a3d8bb9d4ba45c2bf
#
_entry.id   fa1a2f5a36d5a25a3d8bb9d4ba45c2bf
#
_cell.length_a   1.000
_cell.length_b   1.000
_cell.length_c   1.000
_cell.angle_alpha   90.00
_cell.angle_beta   90.00
_cell.angle_gamma   90.00
#
_symmetry.space_group_name_H-M   'P 1'
#
loop_
_entity.id
_entity.type
_entity.pdbx_description
1 polymer ?
#
loop_
_entity_poly.entity_id
_entity_poly.type
_entity_poly.pdbx_seq_one_letter_code
_entity_poly.pdbx_strand_id
1 'polypeptide(L)'
;VSVMDKIKDYLHPHMIIILESTTYPGSTRELILPYIKNDNLILGKNICLCFSPERIDPGNKTYNTSNTPKIIGGLTPLCSKTGKKLYSTIINEVIVVDSPETAEMVKLLENTFRAINIGLANEVAIMCEKLGVNAWEVIEAAATKPFGFMKFTPGPGLGGHCIPIDPYYLSWKLNT
;
A
#
# COMPACT_ATOMS: atom_id res chain seq x y z
N VAL A 1 16.67 2.41 3.60
CA VAL A 1 18.01 3.01 3.75
C VAL A 1 19.07 1.93 3.57
N SER A 2 19.17 0.90 4.42
CA SER A 2 20.25 -0.11 4.37
C SER A 2 20.43 -0.80 2.99
N VAL A 3 19.35 -1.03 2.25
CA VAL A 3 19.42 -1.57 0.88
C VAL A 3 20.08 -0.55 -0.06
N MET A 4 19.68 0.73 0.03
CA MET A 4 20.26 1.79 -0.79
C MET A 4 21.76 1.97 -0.52
N ASP A 5 22.19 1.86 0.74
CA ASP A 5 23.62 1.91 1.10
C ASP A 5 24.44 0.82 0.41
N LYS A 6 23.83 -0.35 0.17
CA LYS A 6 24.49 -1.47 -0.51
C LYS A 6 24.51 -1.34 -2.03
N ILE A 7 23.49 -0.70 -2.63
CA ILE A 7 23.34 -0.66 -4.10
C ILE A 7 23.75 0.67 -4.73
N LYS A 8 23.99 1.73 -3.93
CA LYS A 8 24.28 3.09 -4.44
C LYS A 8 25.45 3.14 -5.42
N ASP A 9 26.50 2.35 -5.19
CA ASP A 9 27.71 2.33 -6.00
C ASP A 9 27.52 1.54 -7.32
N TYR A 10 26.40 0.83 -7.46
CA TYR A 10 26.01 0.07 -8.67
C TYR A 10 24.96 0.79 -9.52
N LEU A 11 24.52 1.99 -9.10
CA LEU A 11 23.55 2.76 -9.86
C LEU A 11 24.17 3.24 -11.17
N HIS A 12 23.49 3.03 -12.28
CA HIS A 12 23.91 3.43 -13.61
C HIS A 12 22.74 3.93 -14.47
N PRO A 13 23.02 4.65 -15.59
CA PRO A 13 21.97 5.07 -16.52
C PRO A 13 21.12 3.91 -17.01
N HIS A 14 19.86 4.23 -17.31
CA HIS A 14 18.81 3.29 -17.77
C HIS A 14 18.26 2.32 -16.72
N MET A 15 18.54 2.56 -15.43
CA MET A 15 17.92 1.83 -14.34
C MET A 15 16.55 2.43 -13.98
N ILE A 16 15.68 1.57 -13.47
CA ILE A 16 14.50 1.94 -12.72
C ILE A 16 14.60 1.38 -11.30
N ILE A 17 14.36 2.24 -10.31
CA ILE A 17 14.28 1.88 -8.90
C ILE A 17 12.82 1.99 -8.51
N ILE A 18 12.26 0.92 -7.94
CA ILE A 18 10.87 0.92 -7.45
C ILE A 18 10.89 0.48 -5.99
N LEU A 19 10.43 1.35 -5.11
CA LEU A 19 10.19 1.00 -3.72
C LEU A 19 8.81 0.36 -3.60
N GLU A 20 8.73 -0.82 -3.00
CA GLU A 20 7.47 -1.56 -2.82
C GLU A 20 7.08 -1.74 -1.35
N SER A 21 8.07 -1.67 -0.44
CA SER A 21 7.83 -1.83 0.99
C SER A 21 6.97 -0.72 1.54
N THR A 22 6.05 -1.07 2.45
CA THR A 22 5.20 -0.10 3.16
C THR A 22 6.06 0.89 3.93
N THR A 23 5.70 2.17 3.81
CA THR A 23 6.39 3.29 4.43
C THR A 23 5.46 4.50 4.52
N TYR A 24 5.93 5.62 5.09
CA TYR A 24 5.14 6.87 5.18
C TYR A 24 5.16 7.67 3.87
N PRO A 25 4.13 8.48 3.59
CA PRO A 25 4.07 9.34 2.41
C PRO A 25 5.23 10.36 2.38
N GLY A 26 5.98 10.37 1.28
CA GLY A 26 7.18 11.18 1.08
C GLY A 26 8.49 10.40 1.21
N SER A 27 8.49 9.18 1.72
CA SER A 27 9.70 8.40 1.97
C SER A 27 10.51 8.11 0.70
N THR A 28 9.88 7.85 -0.43
CA THR A 28 10.57 7.66 -1.71
C THR A 28 11.40 8.89 -2.07
N ARG A 29 10.85 10.08 -1.88
CA ARG A 29 11.54 11.35 -2.14
C ARG A 29 12.57 11.68 -1.07
N GLU A 30 12.22 11.53 0.19
CA GLU A 30 13.05 11.93 1.32
C GLU A 30 14.24 10.98 1.54
N LEU A 31 14.02 9.66 1.39
CA LEU A 31 15.00 8.65 1.76
C LEU A 31 15.72 8.01 0.57
N ILE A 32 15.08 7.89 -0.59
CA ILE A 32 15.65 7.17 -1.74
C ILE A 32 16.25 8.12 -2.78
N LEU A 33 15.55 9.21 -3.11
CA LEU A 33 16.05 10.19 -4.08
C LEU A 33 17.45 10.73 -3.76
N PRO A 34 17.86 11.00 -2.49
CA PRO A 34 19.20 11.47 -2.18
C PRO A 34 20.34 10.56 -2.67
N TYR A 35 20.09 9.25 -2.80
CA TYR A 35 21.09 8.30 -3.33
C TYR A 35 21.32 8.42 -4.84
N ILE A 36 20.39 9.06 -5.58
CA ILE A 36 20.46 9.22 -7.04
C ILE A 36 21.23 10.49 -7.42
N LYS A 37 21.74 11.26 -6.44
CA LYS A 37 22.50 12.48 -6.66
C LYS A 37 23.92 12.16 -7.17
N ASN A 38 24.03 11.93 -8.47
CA ASN A 38 25.30 11.75 -9.18
C ASN A 38 25.19 12.54 -10.49
N ASP A 39 26.25 13.25 -10.89
CA ASP A 39 26.25 14.12 -12.08
C ASP A 39 25.89 13.36 -13.38
N ASN A 40 26.11 12.04 -13.40
CA ASN A 40 25.77 11.18 -14.53
C ASN A 40 24.33 10.61 -14.47
N LEU A 41 23.62 10.76 -13.33
CA LEU A 41 22.29 10.23 -13.12
C LEU A 41 21.26 11.36 -13.03
N ILE A 42 20.51 11.54 -14.10
CA ILE A 42 19.49 12.58 -14.22
C ILE A 42 18.11 11.92 -14.10
N LEU A 43 17.46 12.17 -12.95
CA LEU A 43 16.11 11.63 -12.69
C LEU A 43 15.12 12.07 -13.78
N GLY A 44 14.34 11.11 -14.28
CA GLY A 44 13.37 11.38 -15.34
C GLY A 44 14.00 11.60 -16.72
N LYS A 45 15.30 11.33 -16.88
CA LYS A 45 15.99 11.32 -18.16
C LYS A 45 16.69 9.99 -18.42
N ASN A 46 17.61 9.60 -17.56
CA ASN A 46 18.35 8.36 -17.71
C ASN A 46 18.27 7.40 -16.52
N ILE A 47 17.60 7.81 -15.43
CA ILE A 47 17.24 6.95 -14.31
C ILE A 47 15.82 7.28 -13.87
N CYS A 48 15.07 6.26 -13.44
CA CYS A 48 13.71 6.41 -12.95
C CYS A 48 13.60 5.97 -11.50
N LEU A 49 12.74 6.66 -10.73
CA LEU A 49 12.40 6.32 -9.35
C LEU A 49 10.88 6.36 -9.17
N CYS A 50 10.33 5.28 -8.64
CA CYS A 50 8.90 5.08 -8.41
C CYS A 50 8.64 4.47 -7.04
N PHE A 51 7.40 4.59 -6.61
CA PHE A 51 6.80 3.76 -5.57
C PHE A 51 5.65 2.94 -6.13
N SER A 52 5.52 1.70 -5.70
CA SER A 52 4.41 0.82 -6.09
C SER A 52 4.07 -0.12 -4.93
N PRO A 53 2.95 0.09 -4.22
CA PRO A 53 2.60 -0.72 -3.06
C PRO A 53 2.39 -2.19 -3.41
N GLU A 54 2.84 -3.09 -2.53
CA GLU A 54 2.47 -4.49 -2.59
C GLU A 54 1.06 -4.70 -2.05
N ARG A 55 0.22 -5.37 -2.82
CA ARG A 55 -1.22 -5.57 -2.56
C ARG A 55 -1.64 -7.04 -2.51
N ILE A 56 -0.69 -7.97 -2.64
CA ILE A 56 -0.98 -9.40 -2.61
C ILE A 56 -1.48 -9.79 -1.21
N ASP A 57 -2.54 -10.59 -1.20
CA ASP A 57 -3.08 -11.25 -0.01
C ASP A 57 -2.68 -12.74 -0.07
N PRO A 58 -1.65 -13.16 0.70
CA PRO A 58 -1.16 -14.53 0.66
C PRO A 58 -2.26 -15.52 1.00
N GLY A 59 -2.44 -16.52 0.14
CA GLY A 59 -3.49 -17.54 0.31
C GLY A 59 -4.84 -17.17 -0.32
N ASN A 60 -4.99 -16.00 -0.92
CA ASN A 60 -6.18 -15.64 -1.68
C ASN A 60 -6.31 -16.55 -2.91
N LYS A 61 -7.48 -17.18 -3.08
CA LYS A 61 -7.72 -18.13 -4.18
C LYS A 61 -8.18 -17.46 -5.47
N THR A 62 -8.66 -16.25 -5.40
CA THR A 62 -9.24 -15.50 -6.53
C THR A 62 -8.24 -14.51 -7.10
N TYR A 63 -7.53 -13.80 -6.23
CA TYR A 63 -6.59 -12.75 -6.61
C TYR A 63 -5.15 -13.23 -6.44
N ASN A 64 -4.34 -12.95 -7.45
CA ASN A 64 -2.92 -13.28 -7.52
C ASN A 64 -2.13 -12.09 -8.09
N THR A 65 -0.81 -12.25 -8.28
CA THR A 65 0.06 -11.18 -8.77
C THR A 65 -0.40 -10.59 -10.10
N SER A 66 -0.89 -11.41 -11.03
CA SER A 66 -1.22 -10.95 -12.38
C SER A 66 -2.57 -10.24 -12.47
N ASN A 67 -3.57 -10.65 -11.68
CA ASN A 67 -4.93 -10.13 -11.75
C ASN A 67 -5.30 -9.13 -10.64
N THR A 68 -4.40 -8.85 -9.70
CA THR A 68 -4.54 -7.76 -8.73
C THR A 68 -4.04 -6.47 -9.36
N PRO A 69 -4.88 -5.43 -9.55
CA PRO A 69 -4.45 -4.16 -10.11
C PRO A 69 -3.29 -3.56 -9.31
N LYS A 70 -2.21 -3.16 -9.97
CA LYS A 70 -1.03 -2.55 -9.34
C LYS A 70 -1.08 -1.03 -9.46
N ILE A 71 -0.77 -0.34 -8.38
CA ILE A 71 -0.65 1.12 -8.35
C ILE A 71 0.82 1.48 -8.57
N ILE A 72 1.09 2.56 -9.31
CA ILE A 72 2.43 3.10 -9.45
C ILE A 72 2.42 4.63 -9.49
N GLY A 73 3.29 5.25 -8.70
CA GLY A 73 3.60 6.67 -8.72
C GLY A 73 5.09 6.90 -8.97
N GLY A 74 5.42 7.65 -10.00
CA GLY A 74 6.80 8.03 -10.31
C GLY A 74 7.12 9.47 -9.91
N LEU A 75 8.38 9.76 -9.62
CA LEU A 75 8.84 11.12 -9.32
C LEU A 75 8.77 12.08 -10.53
N THR A 76 8.68 11.53 -11.73
CA THR A 76 8.46 12.29 -12.98
C THR A 76 7.52 11.52 -13.90
N PRO A 77 6.91 12.17 -14.93
CA PRO A 77 6.08 11.48 -15.90
C PRO A 77 6.80 10.32 -16.62
N LEU A 78 8.10 10.47 -16.89
CA LEU A 78 8.89 9.40 -17.48
C LEU A 78 9.06 8.22 -16.52
N CYS A 79 9.27 8.48 -15.22
CA CYS A 79 9.37 7.44 -14.21
C CYS A 79 8.07 6.62 -14.15
N SER A 80 6.90 7.29 -14.05
CA SER A 80 5.60 6.63 -14.05
C SER A 80 5.35 5.81 -15.31
N LYS A 81 5.67 6.38 -16.49
CA LYS A 81 5.54 5.67 -17.78
C LYS A 81 6.43 4.43 -17.85
N THR A 82 7.67 4.53 -17.38
CA THR A 82 8.63 3.43 -17.40
C THR A 82 8.20 2.32 -16.44
N GLY A 83 7.80 2.68 -15.23
CA GLY A 83 7.31 1.72 -14.24
C GLY A 83 6.01 1.04 -14.69
N LYS A 84 5.07 1.79 -15.28
CA LYS A 84 3.87 1.20 -15.89
C LYS A 84 4.24 0.18 -16.96
N LYS A 85 5.16 0.54 -17.86
CA LYS A 85 5.59 -0.37 -18.93
C LYS A 85 6.19 -1.66 -18.37
N LEU A 86 7.01 -1.57 -17.32
CA LEU A 86 7.60 -2.74 -16.67
C LEU A 86 6.51 -3.65 -16.09
N TYR A 87 5.63 -3.14 -15.23
CA TYR A 87 4.60 -3.97 -14.61
C TYR A 87 3.55 -4.49 -15.58
N SER A 88 3.24 -3.77 -16.66
CA SER A 88 2.29 -4.23 -17.68
C SER A 88 2.78 -5.47 -18.46
N THR A 89 4.02 -5.93 -18.26
CA THR A 89 4.49 -7.20 -18.81
C THR A 89 4.02 -8.42 -18.03
N ILE A 90 3.61 -8.23 -16.77
CA ILE A 90 3.25 -9.32 -15.83
C ILE A 90 1.91 -9.10 -15.12
N ILE A 91 1.39 -7.87 -15.12
CA ILE A 91 0.16 -7.48 -14.41
C ILE A 91 -0.86 -6.96 -15.42
N ASN A 92 -2.09 -7.46 -15.33
CA ASN A 92 -3.17 -7.15 -16.29
C ASN A 92 -3.58 -5.68 -16.25
N GLU A 93 -3.57 -5.05 -15.07
CA GLU A 93 -3.98 -3.66 -14.91
C GLU A 93 -2.96 -2.90 -14.04
N VAL A 94 -2.40 -1.81 -14.60
CA VAL A 94 -1.49 -0.92 -13.89
C VAL A 94 -2.06 0.50 -13.88
N ILE A 95 -2.42 0.98 -12.69
CA ILE A 95 -3.01 2.30 -12.46
C ILE A 95 -1.87 3.25 -12.08
N VAL A 96 -1.70 4.30 -12.89
CA VAL A 96 -0.74 5.36 -12.62
C VAL A 96 -1.40 6.44 -11.77
N VAL A 97 -0.73 6.84 -10.69
CA VAL A 97 -1.10 7.99 -9.86
C VAL A 97 -0.07 9.11 -10.02
N ASP A 98 -0.44 10.33 -9.61
CA ASP A 98 0.32 11.55 -9.91
C ASP A 98 1.69 11.60 -9.26
N SER A 99 1.88 10.93 -8.11
CA SER A 99 3.14 10.99 -7.37
C SER A 99 3.41 9.69 -6.58
N PRO A 100 4.67 9.46 -6.17
CA PRO A 100 5.00 8.39 -5.23
C PRO A 100 4.24 8.55 -3.91
N GLU A 101 4.09 9.78 -3.41
CA GLU A 101 3.39 10.11 -2.18
C GLU A 101 1.92 9.64 -2.22
N THR A 102 1.27 9.82 -3.38
CA THR A 102 -0.09 9.31 -3.59
C THR A 102 -0.12 7.78 -3.54
N ALA A 103 0.82 7.11 -4.17
CA ALA A 103 0.90 5.65 -4.16
C ALA A 103 1.22 5.09 -2.76
N GLU A 104 2.09 5.76 -2.00
CA GLU A 104 2.40 5.45 -0.59
C GLU A 104 1.15 5.59 0.28
N MET A 105 0.39 6.69 0.10
CA MET A 105 -0.85 6.94 0.84
C MET A 105 -1.94 5.91 0.55
N VAL A 106 -2.05 5.43 -0.69
CA VAL A 106 -3.02 4.37 -1.06
C VAL A 106 -2.84 3.13 -0.18
N LYS A 107 -1.59 2.67 0.00
CA LYS A 107 -1.31 1.50 0.85
C LYS A 107 -1.73 1.71 2.30
N LEU A 108 -1.41 2.86 2.85
CA LEU A 108 -1.77 3.19 4.24
C LEU A 108 -3.28 3.31 4.41
N LEU A 109 -3.97 3.90 3.43
CA LEU A 109 -5.44 4.01 3.46
C LEU A 109 -6.10 2.63 3.44
N GLU A 110 -5.67 1.72 2.54
CA GLU A 110 -6.19 0.36 2.44
C GLU A 110 -6.07 -0.41 3.77
N ASN A 111 -4.90 -0.36 4.39
CA ASN A 111 -4.64 -1.07 5.64
C ASN A 111 -5.28 -0.39 6.86
N THR A 112 -5.33 0.94 6.91
CA THR A 112 -6.04 1.69 7.95
C THR A 112 -7.55 1.44 7.88
N PHE A 113 -8.13 1.44 6.67
CA PHE A 113 -9.53 1.08 6.47
C PHE A 113 -9.84 -0.32 7.02
N ARG A 114 -8.98 -1.31 6.71
CA ARG A 114 -9.13 -2.68 7.22
C ARG A 114 -9.03 -2.72 8.75
N ALA A 115 -8.04 -2.05 9.33
CA ALA A 115 -7.84 -1.99 10.79
C ALA A 115 -9.05 -1.42 11.52
N ILE A 116 -9.57 -0.27 11.05
CA ILE A 116 -10.72 0.39 11.66
C ILE A 116 -11.98 -0.51 11.59
N ASN A 117 -12.23 -1.14 10.43
CA ASN A 117 -13.43 -1.96 10.26
C ASN A 117 -13.37 -3.29 11.03
N ILE A 118 -12.18 -3.90 11.19
CA ILE A 118 -12.02 -5.05 12.08
C ILE A 118 -12.22 -4.61 13.54
N GLY A 119 -11.67 -3.48 13.95
CA GLY A 119 -11.89 -2.90 15.27
C GLY A 119 -13.38 -2.65 15.53
N LEU A 120 -14.09 -2.05 14.56
CA LEU A 120 -15.53 -1.84 14.64
C LEU A 120 -16.30 -3.17 14.80
N ALA A 121 -15.94 -4.21 14.04
CA ALA A 121 -16.59 -5.52 14.16
C ALA A 121 -16.38 -6.13 15.55
N ASN A 122 -15.21 -5.97 16.16
CA ASN A 122 -14.93 -6.40 17.54
C ASN A 122 -15.77 -5.61 18.55
N GLU A 123 -15.88 -4.29 18.42
CA GLU A 123 -16.74 -3.47 19.27
C GLU A 123 -18.22 -3.86 19.14
N VAL A 124 -18.68 -4.13 17.92
CA VAL A 124 -20.07 -4.64 17.68
C VAL A 124 -20.28 -5.96 18.39
N ALA A 125 -19.31 -6.87 18.40
CA ALA A 125 -19.42 -8.13 19.12
C ALA A 125 -19.61 -7.92 20.64
N ILE A 126 -18.84 -6.98 21.24
CA ILE A 126 -18.97 -6.61 22.66
C ILE A 126 -20.34 -5.96 22.95
N MET A 127 -20.82 -5.09 22.05
CA MET A 127 -22.15 -4.48 22.17
C MET A 127 -23.25 -5.54 22.12
N CYS A 128 -23.17 -6.46 21.17
CA CYS A 128 -24.13 -7.56 21.00
C CYS A 128 -24.18 -8.48 22.23
N GLU A 129 -23.02 -8.81 22.81
CA GLU A 129 -22.95 -9.59 24.06
C GLU A 129 -23.72 -8.91 25.20
N LYS A 130 -23.50 -7.60 25.39
CA LYS A 130 -24.20 -6.81 26.42
C LYS A 130 -25.71 -6.71 26.17
N LEU A 131 -26.15 -6.74 24.91
CA LEU A 131 -27.56 -6.68 24.53
C LEU A 131 -28.24 -8.06 24.48
N GLY A 132 -27.50 -9.14 24.65
CA GLY A 132 -28.02 -10.50 24.55
C GLY A 132 -28.41 -10.92 23.13
N VAL A 133 -27.78 -10.34 22.08
CA VAL A 133 -28.03 -10.66 20.68
C VAL A 133 -26.80 -11.34 20.05
N ASN A 134 -27.03 -12.14 19.00
CA ASN A 134 -25.96 -12.84 18.32
C ASN A 134 -25.25 -11.90 17.32
N ALA A 135 -23.99 -11.57 17.60
CA ALA A 135 -23.18 -10.67 16.75
C ALA A 135 -23.00 -11.18 15.32
N TRP A 136 -22.86 -12.49 15.15
CA TRP A 136 -22.71 -13.11 13.82
C TRP A 136 -23.97 -12.92 12.98
N GLU A 137 -25.14 -13.16 13.59
CA GLU A 137 -26.43 -12.96 12.91
C GLU A 137 -26.65 -11.50 12.53
N VAL A 138 -26.30 -10.56 13.44
CA VAL A 138 -26.36 -9.12 13.16
C VAL A 138 -25.49 -8.73 11.98
N ILE A 139 -24.24 -9.21 11.93
CA ILE A 139 -23.28 -8.90 10.86
C ILE A 139 -23.72 -9.53 9.53
N GLU A 140 -24.20 -10.79 9.55
CA GLU A 140 -24.70 -11.45 8.35
C GLU A 140 -25.94 -10.75 7.79
N ALA A 141 -26.89 -10.37 8.65
CA ALA A 141 -28.07 -9.61 8.24
C ALA A 141 -27.69 -8.24 7.65
N ALA A 142 -26.77 -7.51 8.30
CA ALA A 142 -26.27 -6.23 7.79
C ALA A 142 -25.59 -6.37 6.43
N ALA A 143 -24.88 -7.49 6.18
CA ALA A 143 -24.19 -7.76 4.92
C ALA A 143 -25.14 -8.01 3.74
N THR A 144 -26.43 -8.24 3.96
CA THR A 144 -27.43 -8.33 2.90
C THR A 144 -27.73 -7.00 2.24
N LYS A 145 -27.34 -5.86 2.88
CA LYS A 145 -27.50 -4.54 2.29
C LYS A 145 -26.53 -4.36 1.12
N PRO A 146 -27.02 -4.07 -0.10
CA PRO A 146 -26.17 -4.08 -1.29
C PRO A 146 -25.26 -2.84 -1.44
N PHE A 147 -25.35 -1.87 -0.53
CA PHE A 147 -24.56 -0.63 -0.55
C PHE A 147 -24.30 -0.10 0.86
N GLY A 148 -23.18 0.64 1.02
CA GLY A 148 -22.87 1.35 2.25
C GLY A 148 -22.50 0.46 3.44
N PHE A 149 -22.34 -0.85 3.25
CA PHE A 149 -21.84 -1.80 4.25
C PHE A 149 -20.86 -2.78 3.58
N MET A 150 -19.69 -2.95 4.20
CA MET A 150 -18.72 -3.97 3.84
C MET A 150 -18.54 -4.89 5.03
N LYS A 151 -18.72 -6.18 4.83
CA LYS A 151 -18.66 -7.18 5.90
C LYS A 151 -17.25 -7.35 6.43
N PHE A 152 -17.13 -7.18 7.75
CA PHE A 152 -15.99 -7.61 8.55
C PHE A 152 -16.51 -8.49 9.70
N THR A 153 -15.66 -9.40 10.17
CA THR A 153 -16.03 -10.34 11.23
C THR A 153 -15.16 -10.09 12.46
N PRO A 154 -15.74 -10.22 13.68
CA PRO A 154 -14.96 -10.12 14.90
C PRO A 154 -13.95 -11.26 15.03
N GLY A 155 -12.88 -11.00 15.78
CA GLY A 155 -11.81 -11.94 16.06
C GLY A 155 -11.04 -11.56 17.33
N PRO A 156 -9.92 -12.25 17.64
CA PRO A 156 -9.16 -12.00 18.88
C PRO A 156 -8.36 -10.69 18.86
N GLY A 157 -8.51 -9.86 17.83
CA GLY A 157 -7.85 -8.58 17.64
C GLY A 157 -7.86 -8.18 16.18
N LEU A 158 -7.00 -7.24 15.77
CA LEU A 158 -6.89 -6.80 14.38
C LEU A 158 -6.34 -7.90 13.46
N GLY A 159 -5.47 -8.75 13.99
CA GLY A 159 -4.79 -9.80 13.24
C GLY A 159 -3.78 -9.27 12.23
N GLY A 160 -2.98 -10.18 11.67
CA GLY A 160 -1.99 -9.87 10.65
C GLY A 160 -0.73 -9.19 11.19
N HIS A 161 0.28 -9.07 10.32
CA HIS A 161 1.58 -8.46 10.65
C HIS A 161 1.58 -6.94 10.34
N CYS A 162 1.00 -6.52 9.22
CA CYS A 162 1.07 -5.14 8.73
C CYS A 162 -0.09 -4.26 9.26
N ILE A 163 -1.30 -4.84 9.38
CA ILE A 163 -2.53 -4.09 9.71
C ILE A 163 -2.41 -3.33 11.04
N PRO A 164 -1.84 -3.87 12.13
CA PRO A 164 -1.67 -3.14 13.37
C PRO A 164 -0.61 -2.03 13.32
N ILE A 165 0.34 -2.09 12.37
CA ILE A 165 1.52 -1.20 12.33
C ILE A 165 1.33 -0.06 11.34
N ASP A 166 0.76 -0.32 10.17
CA ASP A 166 0.69 0.65 9.08
C ASP A 166 -0.01 1.97 9.44
N PRO A 167 -1.08 2.00 10.26
CA PRO A 167 -1.68 3.26 10.70
C PRO A 167 -0.73 4.16 11.50
N TYR A 168 0.26 3.57 12.19
CA TYR A 168 1.25 4.35 12.94
C TYR A 168 2.21 5.12 12.05
N TYR A 169 2.51 4.65 10.84
CA TYR A 169 3.30 5.43 9.88
C TYR A 169 2.62 6.74 9.52
N LEU A 170 1.30 6.70 9.33
CA LEU A 170 0.52 7.89 9.02
C LEU A 170 0.45 8.83 10.23
N SER A 171 0.13 8.29 11.41
CA SER A 171 0.08 9.07 12.65
C SER A 171 1.42 9.73 12.96
N TRP A 172 2.52 8.99 12.82
CA TRP A 172 3.87 9.53 13.04
C TRP A 172 4.17 10.66 12.06
N LYS A 173 3.92 10.47 10.76
CA LYS A 173 4.22 11.49 9.73
C LYS A 173 3.40 12.77 9.91
N LEU A 174 2.17 12.67 10.40
CA LEU A 174 1.31 13.84 10.65
C LEU A 174 1.70 14.63 11.92
N ASN A 175 2.48 14.03 12.82
CA ASN A 175 2.92 14.65 14.07
C ASN A 175 4.38 15.15 14.01
N THR A 176 5.06 14.99 12.88
CA THR A 176 6.41 15.50 12.59
C THR A 176 6.37 16.65 11.59
#